data_9b8f5d46a1cc2e04477e9a0bef1816ce
#
_entry.id   9b8f5d46a1cc2e04477e9a0bef1816ce
#
_cell.length_a   1.000
_cell.length_b   1.000
_cell.length_c   1.000
_cell.angle_alpha   90.00
_cell.angle_beta   90.00
_cell.angle_gamma   90.00
#
_symmetry.space_group_name_H-M   'P 1'
#
loop_
_entity.id
_entity.type
_entity.pdbx_description
1 polymer ?
#
loop_
_entity_poly.entity_id
_entity_poly.type
_entity_poly.pdbx_seq_one_letter_code
_entity_poly.pdbx_strand_id
1 'polypeptide(L)'
;PGHPAPYLNPDCRIREFRTLNRAALEMHERAEKAYREQKEFIENASHELQTPLAVINGKLELLAEHENLDEEVLKNIDDMFRSLHRAIQLNKSLLLLSRIQNRQFEEVTEVDMNPHVRKILELLSDLYEEKELDYHLSDTEDCRIRMNESLAHTLLTNLIKNAIIHSPEHGRVDILIHSTRIEIVNDGNQALDERQMFKRFYKGHSGQKESTGLGLSIAQSIADLYHLSLTYYHDGRHHFVLKVAKP
;
A
#
# COMPACT_ATOMS: atom_id res chain seq x y z
N PRO A 1 12.50 0.69 14.71
CA PRO A 1 13.76 1.41 14.57
C PRO A 1 13.48 2.86 14.86
N GLY A 2 14.30 3.48 15.72
CA GLY A 2 14.12 4.86 16.19
C GLY A 2 13.37 5.00 17.52
N HIS A 3 13.01 3.94 18.20
CA HIS A 3 12.73 4.04 19.62
C HIS A 3 14.05 4.24 20.37
N PRO A 4 14.14 5.25 21.26
CA PRO A 4 15.32 5.38 22.12
C PRO A 4 15.53 4.05 22.82
N ALA A 5 16.78 3.62 22.92
CA ALA A 5 17.12 2.44 23.67
C ALA A 5 16.40 2.51 25.03
N PRO A 6 15.78 1.42 25.51
CA PRO A 6 15.10 1.48 26.79
C PRO A 6 16.10 2.00 27.84
N TYR A 7 15.66 2.88 28.74
CA TYR A 7 16.46 3.45 29.81
C TYR A 7 16.87 2.33 30.78
N LEU A 8 17.78 1.47 30.35
CA LEU A 8 18.33 0.38 31.11
C LEU A 8 19.72 0.78 31.55
N ASN A 9 19.94 0.92 32.84
CA ASN A 9 21.27 1.23 33.38
C ASN A 9 22.11 -0.06 33.43
N PRO A 10 23.14 -0.23 32.55
CA PRO A 10 23.99 -1.42 32.56
C PRO A 10 24.87 -1.52 33.81
N ASP A 11 25.03 -0.42 34.55
CA ASP A 11 25.88 -0.33 35.75
C ASP A 11 25.07 -0.33 37.05
N CYS A 12 23.86 -0.91 37.04
CA CYS A 12 23.03 -1.04 38.21
C CYS A 12 23.80 -1.78 39.35
N ARG A 13 23.69 -1.27 40.58
CA ARG A 13 24.41 -1.82 41.76
C ARG A 13 23.95 -3.23 42.13
N ILE A 14 22.70 -3.59 41.81
CA ILE A 14 22.14 -4.91 42.08
C ILE A 14 22.55 -5.86 40.97
N ARG A 15 23.24 -6.93 41.26
CA ARG A 15 23.88 -7.85 40.30
C ARG A 15 22.87 -8.47 39.33
N GLU A 16 21.70 -8.87 39.82
CA GLU A 16 20.63 -9.47 39.04
C GLU A 16 20.07 -8.49 38.01
N PHE A 17 19.82 -7.23 38.41
CA PHE A 17 19.34 -6.19 37.49
C PHE A 17 20.41 -5.78 36.47
N ARG A 18 21.66 -5.78 36.85
CA ARG A 18 22.77 -5.50 35.91
C ARG A 18 22.84 -6.57 34.83
N THR A 19 22.73 -7.85 35.19
CA THR A 19 22.72 -8.96 34.23
C THR A 19 21.51 -8.89 33.30
N LEU A 20 20.32 -8.61 33.87
CA LEU A 20 19.09 -8.45 33.09
C LEU A 20 19.17 -7.26 32.12
N ASN A 21 19.62 -6.11 32.61
CA ASN A 21 19.73 -4.91 31.78
C ASN A 21 20.73 -5.10 30.63
N ARG A 22 21.87 -5.77 30.89
CA ARG A 22 22.87 -6.08 29.84
C ARG A 22 22.29 -7.03 28.80
N ALA A 23 21.61 -8.10 29.23
CA ALA A 23 20.96 -9.05 28.31
C ALA A 23 19.88 -8.36 27.47
N ALA A 24 19.08 -7.47 28.06
CA ALA A 24 18.06 -6.71 27.33
C ALA A 24 18.65 -5.75 26.30
N LEU A 25 19.75 -5.05 26.63
CA LEU A 25 20.47 -4.19 25.71
C LEU A 25 21.09 -4.98 24.56
N GLU A 26 21.72 -6.13 24.83
CA GLU A 26 22.27 -7.00 23.80
C GLU A 26 21.19 -7.55 22.87
N MET A 27 20.01 -7.93 23.40
CA MET A 27 18.88 -8.34 22.58
C MET A 27 18.37 -7.19 21.70
N HIS A 28 18.28 -5.99 22.25
CA HIS A 28 17.88 -4.81 21.49
C HIS A 28 18.85 -4.50 20.33
N GLU A 29 20.16 -4.48 20.62
CA GLU A 29 21.19 -4.27 19.60
C GLU A 29 21.17 -5.34 18.50
N ARG A 30 21.00 -6.62 18.86
CA ARG A 30 20.86 -7.72 17.89
C ARG A 30 19.61 -7.56 17.04
N ALA A 31 18.48 -7.19 17.64
CA ALA A 31 17.23 -6.96 16.93
C ALA A 31 17.37 -5.77 15.94
N GLU A 32 17.98 -4.66 16.37
CA GLU A 32 18.23 -3.51 15.50
C GLU A 32 19.20 -3.84 14.36
N LYS A 33 20.25 -4.62 14.64
CA LYS A 33 21.20 -5.05 13.60
C LYS A 33 20.52 -5.94 12.58
N ALA A 34 19.80 -6.98 13.01
CA ALA A 34 19.08 -7.87 12.12
C ALA A 34 18.04 -7.12 11.28
N TYR A 35 17.36 -6.14 11.87
CA TYR A 35 16.41 -5.28 11.16
C TYR A 35 17.09 -4.42 10.09
N ARG A 36 18.25 -3.80 10.38
CA ARG A 36 19.03 -3.02 9.41
C ARG A 36 19.52 -3.90 8.24
N GLU A 37 20.07 -5.07 8.55
CA GLU A 37 20.53 -6.03 7.53
C GLU A 37 19.38 -6.51 6.62
N GLN A 38 18.21 -6.79 7.20
CA GLN A 38 17.01 -7.14 6.43
C GLN A 38 16.55 -5.99 5.52
N LYS A 39 16.63 -4.75 6.01
CA LYS A 39 16.31 -3.56 5.24
C LYS A 39 17.21 -3.41 4.02
N GLU A 40 18.53 -3.36 4.26
CA GLU A 40 19.53 -3.22 3.20
C GLU A 40 19.40 -4.34 2.16
N PHE A 41 19.10 -5.55 2.61
CA PHE A 41 18.85 -6.69 1.71
C PHE A 41 17.64 -6.43 0.80
N ILE A 42 16.50 -5.97 1.35
CA ILE A 42 15.29 -5.70 0.56
C ILE A 42 15.54 -4.55 -0.43
N GLU A 43 16.19 -3.47 -0.01
CA GLU A 43 16.51 -2.32 -0.86
C GLU A 43 17.43 -2.73 -2.00
N ASN A 44 18.53 -3.40 -1.71
CA ASN A 44 19.51 -3.86 -2.70
C ASN A 44 18.89 -4.89 -3.67
N ALA A 45 18.19 -5.91 -3.14
CA ALA A 45 17.54 -6.92 -3.98
C ALA A 45 16.48 -6.29 -4.92
N SER A 46 15.75 -5.28 -4.44
CA SER A 46 14.75 -4.61 -5.26
C SER A 46 15.38 -3.80 -6.39
N HIS A 47 16.49 -3.10 -6.14
CA HIS A 47 17.24 -2.39 -7.18
C HIS A 47 17.85 -3.36 -8.20
N GLU A 48 18.45 -4.46 -7.74
CA GLU A 48 19.01 -5.49 -8.61
C GLU A 48 17.96 -6.22 -9.47
N LEU A 49 16.69 -6.26 -8.99
CA LEU A 49 15.59 -6.83 -9.77
C LEU A 49 14.99 -5.84 -10.80
N GLN A 50 15.08 -4.54 -10.58
CA GLN A 50 14.54 -3.55 -11.53
C GLN A 50 15.20 -3.62 -12.89
N THR A 51 16.51 -3.76 -12.94
CA THR A 51 17.29 -3.81 -14.19
C THR A 51 16.92 -5.00 -15.09
N PRO A 52 16.97 -6.26 -14.63
CA PRO A 52 16.59 -7.39 -15.47
C PRO A 52 15.12 -7.38 -15.87
N LEU A 53 14.20 -6.90 -15.00
CA LEU A 53 12.80 -6.78 -15.35
C LEU A 53 12.58 -5.73 -16.45
N ALA A 54 13.31 -4.61 -16.44
CA ALA A 54 13.25 -3.60 -17.51
C ALA A 54 13.78 -4.16 -18.84
N VAL A 55 14.88 -4.96 -18.80
CA VAL A 55 15.41 -5.60 -20.00
C VAL A 55 14.44 -6.62 -20.60
N ILE A 56 13.76 -7.41 -19.73
CA ILE A 56 12.74 -8.38 -20.19
C ILE A 56 11.57 -7.64 -20.80
N ASN A 57 11.11 -6.53 -20.18
CA ASN A 57 10.02 -5.72 -20.70
C ASN A 57 10.34 -5.19 -22.10
N GLY A 58 11.52 -4.58 -22.30
CA GLY A 58 11.91 -4.08 -23.61
C GLY A 58 12.07 -5.18 -24.68
N LYS A 59 12.49 -6.40 -24.28
CA LYS A 59 12.54 -7.53 -25.23
C LYS A 59 11.16 -8.03 -25.60
N LEU A 60 10.20 -8.04 -24.68
CA LEU A 60 8.80 -8.40 -24.98
C LEU A 60 8.13 -7.35 -25.89
N GLU A 61 8.41 -6.05 -25.66
CA GLU A 61 7.93 -4.97 -26.53
C GLU A 61 8.43 -5.19 -27.97
N LEU A 62 9.74 -5.45 -28.15
CA LEU A 62 10.31 -5.74 -29.46
C LEU A 62 9.73 -7.00 -30.11
N LEU A 63 9.43 -8.03 -29.33
CA LEU A 63 8.77 -9.23 -29.85
C LEU A 63 7.34 -8.95 -30.31
N ALA A 64 6.60 -8.11 -29.57
CA ALA A 64 5.23 -7.74 -29.92
C ALA A 64 5.14 -6.87 -31.19
N GLU A 65 6.22 -6.15 -31.55
CA GLU A 65 6.30 -5.34 -32.76
C GLU A 65 6.53 -6.15 -34.06
N HIS A 66 6.85 -7.47 -33.94
CA HIS A 66 7.06 -8.29 -35.11
C HIS A 66 5.77 -8.49 -35.92
N GLU A 67 5.84 -8.22 -37.21
CA GLU A 67 4.76 -8.49 -38.16
C GLU A 67 4.54 -10.02 -38.33
N ASN A 68 3.28 -10.43 -38.51
CA ASN A 68 2.88 -11.80 -38.76
C ASN A 68 3.05 -12.82 -37.62
N LEU A 69 2.89 -12.37 -36.37
CA LEU A 69 2.75 -13.28 -35.24
C LEU A 69 1.39 -13.96 -35.30
N ASP A 70 1.36 -15.27 -35.03
CA ASP A 70 0.08 -15.97 -34.89
C ASP A 70 -0.63 -15.61 -33.57
N GLU A 71 -1.95 -15.85 -33.51
CA GLU A 71 -2.79 -15.47 -32.38
C GLU A 71 -2.34 -16.13 -31.06
N GLU A 72 -1.83 -17.35 -31.14
CA GLU A 72 -1.32 -18.07 -29.95
C GLU A 72 -0.06 -17.42 -29.42
N VAL A 73 0.87 -16.98 -30.28
CA VAL A 73 2.08 -16.26 -29.88
C VAL A 73 1.73 -14.90 -29.26
N LEU A 74 0.82 -14.15 -29.85
CA LEU A 74 0.36 -12.87 -29.31
C LEU A 74 -0.25 -13.04 -27.91
N LYS A 75 -1.07 -14.07 -27.71
CA LYS A 75 -1.63 -14.40 -26.40
C LYS A 75 -0.55 -14.73 -25.37
N ASN A 76 0.46 -15.52 -25.76
CA ASN A 76 1.57 -15.85 -24.87
C ASN A 76 2.39 -14.61 -24.48
N ILE A 77 2.62 -13.69 -25.43
CA ILE A 77 3.30 -12.42 -25.17
C ILE A 77 2.49 -11.57 -24.19
N ASP A 78 1.17 -11.46 -24.35
CA ASP A 78 0.30 -10.74 -23.43
C ASP A 78 0.33 -11.35 -22.01
N ASP A 79 0.28 -12.66 -21.88
CA ASP A 79 0.41 -13.35 -20.59
C ASP A 79 1.79 -13.11 -19.94
N MET A 80 2.86 -13.02 -20.73
CA MET A 80 4.19 -12.67 -20.24
C MET A 80 4.24 -11.20 -19.76
N PHE A 81 3.65 -10.27 -20.51
CA PHE A 81 3.54 -8.85 -20.09
C PHE A 81 2.80 -8.71 -18.77
N ARG A 82 1.65 -9.36 -18.61
CA ARG A 82 0.88 -9.34 -17.36
C ARG A 82 1.70 -9.87 -16.19
N SER A 83 2.40 -10.99 -16.39
CA SER A 83 3.25 -11.60 -15.36
C SER A 83 4.42 -10.71 -14.98
N LEU A 84 5.06 -10.08 -15.97
CA LEU A 84 6.18 -9.17 -15.78
C LEU A 84 5.74 -7.89 -15.06
N HIS A 85 4.65 -7.25 -15.50
CA HIS A 85 4.09 -6.08 -14.84
C HIS A 85 3.73 -6.36 -13.38
N ARG A 86 3.17 -7.55 -13.10
CA ARG A 86 2.89 -7.96 -11.73
C ARG A 86 4.18 -8.09 -10.89
N ALA A 87 5.26 -8.65 -11.44
CA ALA A 87 6.54 -8.75 -10.75
C ALA A 87 7.14 -7.37 -10.46
N ILE A 88 7.07 -6.45 -11.43
CA ILE A 88 7.51 -5.05 -11.27
C ILE A 88 6.70 -4.35 -10.16
N GLN A 89 5.38 -4.49 -10.15
CA GLN A 89 4.53 -3.87 -9.13
C GLN A 89 4.77 -4.47 -7.74
N LEU A 90 5.00 -5.78 -7.64
CA LEU A 90 5.38 -6.43 -6.38
C LEU A 90 6.69 -5.87 -5.84
N ASN A 91 7.72 -5.78 -6.69
CA ASN A 91 9.02 -5.25 -6.30
C ASN A 91 8.92 -3.79 -5.82
N LYS A 92 8.23 -2.91 -6.58
CA LYS A 92 7.98 -1.52 -6.19
C LYS A 92 7.23 -1.42 -4.85
N SER A 93 6.22 -2.27 -4.64
CA SER A 93 5.41 -2.29 -3.41
C SER A 93 6.22 -2.73 -2.19
N LEU A 94 7.09 -3.74 -2.33
CA LEU A 94 7.96 -4.21 -1.26
C LEU A 94 9.00 -3.15 -0.87
N LEU A 95 9.59 -2.47 -1.86
CA LEU A 95 10.53 -1.39 -1.64
C LEU A 95 9.86 -0.20 -0.93
N LEU A 96 8.64 0.17 -1.35
CA LEU A 96 7.86 1.21 -0.69
C LEU A 96 7.54 0.85 0.76
N LEU A 97 7.09 -0.38 1.04
CA LEU A 97 6.85 -0.86 2.40
C LEU A 97 8.11 -0.80 3.27
N SER A 98 9.27 -1.18 2.72
CA SER A 98 10.56 -1.06 3.40
C SER A 98 10.85 0.39 3.76
N ARG A 99 10.70 1.33 2.81
CA ARG A 99 10.93 2.77 3.02
C ARG A 99 9.98 3.37 4.06
N ILE A 100 8.68 2.99 4.04
CA ILE A 100 7.69 3.44 5.03
C ILE A 100 8.08 2.97 6.43
N GLN A 101 8.40 1.69 6.60
CA GLN A 101 8.80 1.10 7.88
C GLN A 101 10.07 1.77 8.44
N ASN A 102 10.93 2.26 7.58
CA ASN A 102 12.17 2.94 7.92
C ASN A 102 12.01 4.46 8.09
N ARG A 103 10.78 4.98 7.98
CA ARG A 103 10.49 6.42 8.08
C ARG A 103 11.34 7.28 7.14
N GLN A 104 11.62 6.81 5.93
CA GLN A 104 12.48 7.50 4.94
C GLN A 104 11.76 8.63 4.17
N PHE A 105 10.69 9.16 4.70
CA PHE A 105 9.91 10.26 4.11
C PHE A 105 9.97 11.46 5.04
N GLU A 106 10.95 12.35 4.79
CA GLU A 106 11.28 13.48 5.66
C GLU A 106 10.38 14.70 5.41
N GLU A 107 9.93 14.90 4.18
CA GLU A 107 9.08 16.04 3.82
C GLU A 107 7.65 15.84 4.30
N VAL A 108 7.30 16.50 5.41
CA VAL A 108 5.95 16.48 5.98
C VAL A 108 5.36 17.89 5.86
N THR A 109 4.31 18.00 5.05
CA THR A 109 3.57 19.25 4.82
C THR A 109 2.10 19.07 5.18
N GLU A 110 1.35 20.15 5.23
CA GLU A 110 -0.11 20.09 5.32
C GLU A 110 -0.67 19.83 3.92
N VAL A 111 -1.20 18.63 3.71
CA VAL A 111 -1.73 18.16 2.42
C VAL A 111 -3.24 18.28 2.43
N ASP A 112 -3.80 18.98 1.45
CA ASP A 112 -5.22 18.98 1.15
C ASP A 112 -5.58 17.71 0.38
N MET A 113 -6.42 16.85 0.98
CA MET A 113 -6.77 15.55 0.41
C MET A 113 -7.78 15.64 -0.73
N ASN A 114 -8.61 16.70 -0.77
CA ASN A 114 -9.69 16.82 -1.74
C ASN A 114 -9.19 16.85 -3.21
N PRO A 115 -8.18 17.67 -3.59
CA PRO A 115 -7.66 17.67 -4.95
C PRO A 115 -7.05 16.33 -5.34
N HIS A 116 -6.38 15.64 -4.40
CA HIS A 116 -5.81 14.32 -4.65
C HIS A 116 -6.89 13.28 -4.95
N VAL A 117 -7.97 13.25 -4.16
CA VAL A 117 -9.10 12.35 -4.39
C VAL A 117 -9.73 12.59 -5.76
N ARG A 118 -10.02 13.86 -6.13
CA ARG A 118 -10.60 14.19 -7.43
C ARG A 118 -9.73 13.70 -8.59
N LYS A 119 -8.43 14.02 -8.55
CA LYS A 119 -7.48 13.61 -9.60
C LYS A 119 -7.33 12.10 -9.72
N ILE A 120 -7.30 11.38 -8.59
CA ILE A 120 -7.20 9.92 -8.58
C ILE A 120 -8.49 9.31 -9.12
N LEU A 121 -9.65 9.82 -8.70
CA LEU A 121 -10.95 9.32 -9.16
C LEU A 121 -11.12 9.52 -10.66
N GLU A 122 -10.80 10.70 -11.19
CA GLU A 122 -10.82 11.00 -12.63
C GLU A 122 -9.95 10.00 -13.41
N LEU A 123 -8.67 9.85 -13.02
CA LEU A 123 -7.75 8.95 -13.69
C LEU A 123 -8.21 7.48 -13.64
N LEU A 124 -8.71 7.02 -12.49
CA LEU A 124 -9.11 5.63 -12.32
C LEU A 124 -10.48 5.34 -12.95
N SER A 125 -11.42 6.29 -12.98
CA SER A 125 -12.70 6.12 -13.67
C SER A 125 -12.50 5.90 -15.18
N ASP A 126 -11.59 6.67 -15.81
CA ASP A 126 -11.24 6.49 -17.22
C ASP A 126 -10.56 5.14 -17.47
N LEU A 127 -9.63 4.73 -16.58
CA LEU A 127 -8.91 3.46 -16.71
C LEU A 127 -9.81 2.22 -16.56
N TYR A 128 -10.89 2.33 -15.81
CA TYR A 128 -11.83 1.25 -15.53
C TYR A 128 -13.23 1.53 -16.09
N GLU A 129 -13.33 2.33 -17.18
CA GLU A 129 -14.59 2.70 -17.85
C GLU A 129 -15.41 1.48 -18.24
N GLU A 130 -14.75 0.38 -18.65
CA GLU A 130 -15.40 -0.88 -19.02
C GLU A 130 -16.30 -1.49 -17.92
N LYS A 131 -16.09 -1.12 -16.65
CA LYS A 131 -16.92 -1.59 -15.53
C LYS A 131 -18.24 -0.84 -15.39
N GLU A 132 -18.41 0.28 -16.05
CA GLU A 132 -19.61 1.13 -16.01
C GLU A 132 -20.07 1.43 -14.57
N LEU A 133 -19.13 1.79 -13.69
CA LEU A 133 -19.42 2.08 -12.28
C LEU A 133 -20.07 3.45 -12.11
N ASP A 134 -21.03 3.54 -11.19
CA ASP A 134 -21.61 4.82 -10.73
C ASP A 134 -20.70 5.42 -9.63
N TYR A 135 -20.12 6.58 -9.92
CA TYR A 135 -19.21 7.28 -9.00
C TYR A 135 -19.90 8.47 -8.34
N HIS A 136 -19.86 8.52 -7.02
CA HIS A 136 -20.36 9.65 -6.26
C HIS A 136 -19.27 10.22 -5.34
N LEU A 137 -18.94 11.50 -5.52
CA LEU A 137 -17.99 12.23 -4.67
C LEU A 137 -18.72 13.32 -3.88
N SER A 138 -18.68 13.25 -2.55
CA SER A 138 -19.12 14.30 -1.65
C SER A 138 -17.92 14.89 -0.93
N ASP A 139 -17.47 16.06 -1.35
CA ASP A 139 -16.27 16.76 -0.89
C ASP A 139 -16.58 18.19 -0.43
N THR A 140 -17.65 18.32 0.36
CA THR A 140 -18.17 19.61 0.87
C THR A 140 -17.33 20.23 1.98
N GLU A 141 -16.43 19.46 2.59
CA GLU A 141 -15.53 19.90 3.64
C GLU A 141 -14.06 19.67 3.22
N ASP A 142 -13.15 20.56 3.64
CA ASP A 142 -11.72 20.40 3.41
C ASP A 142 -11.14 19.38 4.40
N CYS A 143 -10.46 18.37 3.90
CA CYS A 143 -9.72 17.40 4.71
C CYS A 143 -8.21 17.64 4.57
N ARG A 144 -7.59 18.18 5.60
CA ARG A 144 -6.15 18.46 5.62
C ARG A 144 -5.42 17.56 6.58
N ILE A 145 -4.36 16.93 6.11
CA ILE A 145 -3.55 16.00 6.90
C ILE A 145 -2.08 16.39 6.78
N ARG A 146 -1.39 16.42 7.91
CA ARG A 146 0.05 16.69 7.93
C ARG A 146 0.82 15.41 7.63
N MET A 147 1.29 15.27 6.39
CA MET A 147 2.00 14.08 5.91
C MET A 147 2.84 14.37 4.66
N ASN A 148 3.58 13.37 4.17
CA ASN A 148 4.26 13.46 2.89
C ASN A 148 3.25 13.34 1.75
N GLU A 149 3.29 14.25 0.78
CA GLU A 149 2.32 14.35 -0.32
C GLU A 149 2.30 13.09 -1.20
N SER A 150 3.46 12.50 -1.51
CA SER A 150 3.51 11.28 -2.32
C SER A 150 2.91 10.07 -1.59
N LEU A 151 3.04 10.01 -0.26
CA LEU A 151 2.39 8.99 0.55
C LEU A 151 0.89 9.23 0.69
N ALA A 152 0.44 10.49 0.76
CA ALA A 152 -1.00 10.82 0.71
C ALA A 152 -1.62 10.31 -0.60
N HIS A 153 -1.00 10.62 -1.73
CA HIS A 153 -1.42 10.13 -3.04
C HIS A 153 -1.44 8.60 -3.10
N THR A 154 -0.39 7.94 -2.60
CA THR A 154 -0.31 6.47 -2.58
C THR A 154 -1.40 5.84 -1.72
N LEU A 155 -1.66 6.39 -0.52
CA LEU A 155 -2.70 5.93 0.40
C LEU A 155 -4.07 5.96 -0.28
N LEU A 156 -4.45 7.14 -0.81
CA LEU A 156 -5.73 7.34 -1.49
C LEU A 156 -5.86 6.46 -2.72
N THR A 157 -4.82 6.38 -3.56
CA THR A 157 -4.81 5.52 -4.76
C THR A 157 -5.07 4.06 -4.40
N ASN A 158 -4.43 3.53 -3.35
CA ASN A 158 -4.64 2.14 -2.94
C ASN A 158 -6.08 1.89 -2.46
N LEU A 159 -6.66 2.82 -1.71
CA LEU A 159 -8.03 2.68 -1.21
C LEU A 159 -9.07 2.82 -2.33
N ILE A 160 -8.96 3.85 -3.17
CA ILE A 160 -9.90 4.12 -4.27
C ILE A 160 -9.80 3.02 -5.32
N LYS A 161 -8.58 2.64 -5.72
CA LYS A 161 -8.35 1.54 -6.66
C LYS A 161 -8.93 0.22 -6.14
N ASN A 162 -8.77 -0.07 -4.84
CA ASN A 162 -9.35 -1.25 -4.22
C ASN A 162 -10.88 -1.25 -4.34
N ALA A 163 -11.53 -0.13 -4.05
CA ALA A 163 -12.97 0.02 -4.18
C ALA A 163 -13.45 -0.22 -5.63
N ILE A 164 -12.78 0.39 -6.61
CA ILE A 164 -13.12 0.25 -8.03
C ILE A 164 -12.93 -1.20 -8.52
N ILE A 165 -11.76 -1.80 -8.23
CA ILE A 165 -11.44 -3.15 -8.70
C ILE A 165 -12.42 -4.19 -8.13
N HIS A 166 -12.78 -4.04 -6.85
CA HIS A 166 -13.60 -5.03 -6.15
C HIS A 166 -15.12 -4.76 -6.23
N SER A 167 -15.54 -3.65 -6.79
CA SER A 167 -16.95 -3.44 -7.17
C SER A 167 -17.35 -4.39 -8.29
N PRO A 168 -18.58 -4.92 -8.29
CA PRO A 168 -19.15 -5.60 -9.44
C PRO A 168 -19.33 -4.63 -10.63
N GLU A 169 -19.51 -5.16 -11.83
CA GLU A 169 -19.91 -4.37 -13.00
C GLU A 169 -21.24 -3.63 -12.70
N HIS A 170 -21.38 -2.40 -13.19
CA HIS A 170 -22.51 -1.50 -12.91
C HIS A 170 -22.73 -1.21 -11.43
N GLY A 171 -21.74 -1.50 -10.56
CA GLY A 171 -21.78 -1.21 -9.15
C GLY A 171 -21.53 0.26 -8.85
N ARG A 172 -21.60 0.62 -7.55
CA ARG A 172 -21.44 1.99 -7.10
C ARG A 172 -20.23 2.16 -6.18
N VAL A 173 -19.52 3.27 -6.36
CA VAL A 173 -18.41 3.72 -5.50
C VAL A 173 -18.70 5.13 -5.00
N ASP A 174 -18.86 5.29 -3.68
CA ASP A 174 -19.02 6.59 -3.04
C ASP A 174 -17.75 6.98 -2.31
N ILE A 175 -17.34 8.23 -2.42
CA ILE A 175 -16.24 8.82 -1.65
C ILE A 175 -16.79 10.03 -0.89
N LEU A 176 -16.73 9.97 0.45
CA LEU A 176 -17.26 10.97 1.33
C LEU A 176 -16.09 11.62 2.08
N ILE A 177 -15.89 12.92 1.87
CA ILE A 177 -14.83 13.70 2.51
C ILE A 177 -15.43 14.62 3.56
N HIS A 178 -14.97 14.46 4.79
CA HIS A 178 -15.26 15.34 5.92
C HIS A 178 -13.95 15.90 6.48
N SER A 179 -14.01 16.96 7.24
CA SER A 179 -12.83 17.66 7.79
C SER A 179 -11.85 16.76 8.58
N THR A 180 -12.33 15.64 9.14
CA THR A 180 -11.53 14.72 9.97
C THR A 180 -11.56 13.27 9.48
N ARG A 181 -12.25 12.97 8.37
CA ARG A 181 -12.34 11.61 7.86
C ARG A 181 -12.60 11.60 6.36
N ILE A 182 -12.08 10.55 5.72
CA ILE A 182 -12.41 10.16 4.35
C ILE A 182 -13.00 8.76 4.41
N GLU A 183 -14.16 8.57 3.82
CA GLU A 183 -14.82 7.28 3.75
C GLU A 183 -14.98 6.88 2.28
N ILE A 184 -14.53 5.68 1.95
CA ILE A 184 -14.62 5.10 0.62
C ILE A 184 -15.53 3.88 0.73
N VAL A 185 -16.63 3.91 0.00
CA VAL A 185 -17.68 2.88 0.05
C VAL A 185 -17.83 2.27 -1.32
N ASN A 186 -17.87 0.96 -1.38
CA ASN A 186 -18.10 0.27 -2.65
C ASN A 186 -19.05 -0.92 -2.49
N ASP A 187 -19.75 -1.23 -3.55
CA ASP A 187 -20.64 -2.39 -3.59
C ASP A 187 -19.86 -3.70 -3.50
N GLY A 188 -20.42 -4.66 -2.78
CA GLY A 188 -19.88 -6.01 -2.64
C GLY A 188 -20.58 -6.78 -1.52
N ASN A 189 -21.04 -7.99 -1.82
CA ASN A 189 -21.90 -8.75 -0.93
C ASN A 189 -21.17 -9.56 0.14
N GLN A 190 -19.86 -9.77 -0.01
CA GLN A 190 -19.11 -10.66 0.87
C GLN A 190 -18.12 -9.87 1.73
N ALA A 191 -18.35 -9.82 3.05
CA ALA A 191 -17.46 -9.17 3.99
C ALA A 191 -16.03 -9.74 3.92
N LEU A 192 -15.04 -8.86 4.06
CA LEU A 192 -13.63 -9.25 4.18
C LEU A 192 -13.32 -9.70 5.62
N ASP A 193 -12.33 -10.56 5.76
CA ASP A 193 -11.81 -10.91 7.10
C ASP A 193 -11.01 -9.73 7.65
N GLU A 194 -11.60 -8.99 8.59
CA GLU A 194 -10.99 -7.81 9.22
C GLU A 194 -9.62 -8.08 9.85
N ARG A 195 -9.36 -9.32 10.30
CA ARG A 195 -8.09 -9.70 10.92
C ARG A 195 -6.98 -9.96 9.91
N GLN A 196 -7.33 -10.18 8.66
CA GLN A 196 -6.38 -10.58 7.62
C GLN A 196 -6.27 -9.59 6.46
N MET A 197 -7.31 -8.79 6.19
CA MET A 197 -7.37 -7.94 5.00
C MET A 197 -6.23 -6.92 4.88
N PHE A 198 -5.64 -6.48 5.99
CA PHE A 198 -4.48 -5.60 6.02
C PHE A 198 -3.14 -6.35 6.04
N LYS A 199 -3.15 -7.69 6.09
CA LYS A 199 -1.92 -8.47 6.00
C LYS A 199 -1.38 -8.48 4.57
N ARG A 200 -0.06 -8.57 4.46
CA ARG A 200 0.61 -8.66 3.15
C ARG A 200 0.17 -9.92 2.41
N PHE A 201 0.00 -9.79 1.10
CA PHE A 201 -0.39 -10.87 0.19
C PHE A 201 -1.79 -11.46 0.45
N TYR A 202 -2.59 -10.84 1.29
CA TYR A 202 -3.96 -11.25 1.46
C TYR A 202 -4.76 -10.91 0.20
N LYS A 203 -5.44 -11.90 -0.32
CA LYS A 203 -6.38 -11.81 -1.43
C LYS A 203 -7.71 -12.34 -0.92
N GLY A 204 -8.71 -11.49 -0.83
CA GLY A 204 -10.05 -11.91 -0.46
C GLY A 204 -10.58 -13.03 -1.37
N HIS A 205 -11.82 -13.39 -1.22
CA HIS A 205 -12.46 -14.51 -1.94
C HIS A 205 -12.57 -14.29 -3.46
N SER A 206 -12.40 -13.08 -3.95
CA SER A 206 -12.63 -12.72 -5.36
C SER A 206 -11.60 -13.27 -6.36
N GLY A 207 -10.56 -13.99 -5.90
CA GLY A 207 -9.66 -14.74 -6.78
C GLY A 207 -9.01 -13.95 -7.93
N GLN A 208 -9.09 -12.61 -7.90
CA GLN A 208 -8.57 -11.77 -8.98
C GLN A 208 -7.07 -11.98 -9.13
N LYS A 209 -6.71 -12.62 -10.25
CA LYS A 209 -5.33 -13.02 -10.57
C LYS A 209 -4.36 -11.83 -10.64
N GLU A 210 -4.85 -10.63 -10.91
CA GLU A 210 -4.02 -9.43 -11.16
C GLU A 210 -3.63 -8.65 -9.90
N SER A 211 -4.30 -8.85 -8.75
CA SER A 211 -3.95 -8.13 -7.53
C SER A 211 -2.69 -8.70 -6.86
N THR A 212 -1.82 -7.82 -6.38
CA THR A 212 -0.60 -8.21 -5.62
C THR A 212 -0.91 -8.59 -4.17
N GLY A 213 -2.07 -8.19 -3.63
CA GLY A 213 -2.43 -8.34 -2.22
C GLY A 213 -1.62 -7.43 -1.28
N LEU A 214 -0.99 -6.37 -1.80
CA LEU A 214 -0.17 -5.43 -1.02
C LEU A 214 -0.84 -4.06 -0.83
N GLY A 215 -1.85 -3.70 -1.61
CA GLY A 215 -2.45 -2.36 -1.59
C GLY A 215 -2.98 -1.94 -0.22
N LEU A 216 -3.82 -2.77 0.41
CA LEU A 216 -4.37 -2.47 1.74
C LEU A 216 -3.29 -2.50 2.83
N SER A 217 -2.27 -3.36 2.74
CA SER A 217 -1.15 -3.37 3.69
C SER A 217 -0.25 -2.14 3.55
N ILE A 218 -0.11 -1.58 2.35
CA ILE A 218 0.56 -0.30 2.10
C ILE A 218 -0.27 0.83 2.72
N ALA A 219 -1.57 0.87 2.45
CA ALA A 219 -2.48 1.87 3.02
C ALA A 219 -2.42 1.86 4.55
N GLN A 220 -2.48 0.69 5.19
CA GLN A 220 -2.36 0.54 6.64
C GLN A 220 -0.99 1.03 7.14
N SER A 221 0.10 0.65 6.48
CA SER A 221 1.45 1.07 6.88
C SER A 221 1.65 2.60 6.81
N ILE A 222 1.04 3.25 5.81
CA ILE A 222 1.03 4.72 5.71
C ILE A 222 0.18 5.33 6.82
N ALA A 223 -1.02 4.79 7.07
CA ALA A 223 -1.89 5.25 8.15
C ALA A 223 -1.18 5.16 9.51
N ASP A 224 -0.54 4.03 9.80
CA ASP A 224 0.23 3.82 11.04
C ASP A 224 1.39 4.82 11.18
N LEU A 225 2.12 5.12 10.07
CA LEU A 225 3.24 6.07 10.07
C LEU A 225 2.82 7.48 10.51
N TYR A 226 1.62 7.91 10.11
CA TYR A 226 1.06 9.24 10.40
C TYR A 226 0.01 9.24 11.51
N HIS A 227 -0.09 8.13 12.26
CA HIS A 227 -1.05 7.98 13.37
C HIS A 227 -2.51 8.22 12.95
N LEU A 228 -2.84 7.86 11.71
CA LEU A 228 -4.22 7.85 11.21
C LEU A 228 -4.88 6.52 11.57
N SER A 229 -6.20 6.53 11.76
CA SER A 229 -6.97 5.31 11.96
C SER A 229 -7.60 4.86 10.65
N LEU A 230 -7.17 3.74 10.11
CA LEU A 230 -7.80 3.09 8.95
C LEU A 230 -8.63 1.90 9.46
N THR A 231 -9.95 1.98 9.27
CA THR A 231 -10.89 0.96 9.72
C THR A 231 -11.77 0.49 8.57
N TYR A 232 -12.33 -0.69 8.73
CA TYR A 232 -13.24 -1.30 7.77
C TYR A 232 -14.48 -1.82 8.49
N TYR A 233 -15.63 -1.75 7.83
CA TYR A 233 -16.83 -2.47 8.21
C TYR A 233 -17.65 -2.83 6.96
N HIS A 234 -18.63 -3.72 7.11
CA HIS A 234 -19.50 -4.17 6.04
C HIS A 234 -20.95 -4.21 6.54
N ASP A 235 -21.84 -3.56 5.80
CA ASP A 235 -23.28 -3.50 6.09
C ASP A 235 -24.15 -3.84 4.85
N GLY A 236 -23.60 -4.62 3.94
CA GLY A 236 -24.10 -4.87 2.59
C GLY A 236 -23.24 -4.19 1.53
N ARG A 237 -22.41 -3.23 1.94
CA ARG A 237 -21.37 -2.57 1.16
C ARG A 237 -20.06 -2.58 1.94
N HIS A 238 -18.94 -2.45 1.25
CA HIS A 238 -17.63 -2.32 1.89
C HIS A 238 -17.36 -0.86 2.24
N HIS A 239 -17.00 -0.58 3.48
CA HIS A 239 -16.65 0.74 3.97
C HIS A 239 -15.22 0.77 4.47
N PHE A 240 -14.38 1.58 3.85
CA PHE A 240 -13.03 1.89 4.30
C PHE A 240 -12.99 3.31 4.84
N VAL A 241 -12.71 3.47 6.12
CA VAL A 241 -12.76 4.77 6.79
C VAL A 241 -11.38 5.16 7.30
N LEU A 242 -10.84 6.22 6.72
CA LEU A 242 -9.61 6.86 7.17
C LEU A 242 -9.97 8.05 8.07
N LYS A 243 -9.53 8.02 9.33
CA LYS A 243 -9.77 9.10 10.30
C LYS A 243 -8.47 9.75 10.70
N VAL A 244 -8.50 11.08 10.78
CA VAL A 244 -7.43 11.85 11.42
C VAL A 244 -7.59 11.68 12.93
N ALA A 245 -6.57 11.18 13.62
CA ALA A 245 -6.58 11.14 15.07
C ALA A 245 -6.68 12.59 15.58
N LYS A 246 -7.68 12.90 16.40
CA LYS A 246 -7.70 14.20 17.10
C LYS A 246 -6.47 14.25 18.00
N PRO A 247 -5.76 15.38 18.03
CA PRO A 247 -4.62 15.59 18.92
C PRO A 247 -5.00 15.45 20.39
#